data_06988c6330bd9ae1e4f8d00d3adeab1d
#
_entry.id   06988c6330bd9ae1e4f8d00d3adeab1d
#
_cell.length_a   1.000
_cell.length_b   1.000
_cell.length_c   1.000
_cell.angle_alpha   90.00
_cell.angle_beta   90.00
_cell.angle_gamma   90.00
#
_symmetry.space_group_name_H-M   'P 1'
#
loop_
_entity.id
_entity.type
_entity.pdbx_description
1 polymer ?
#
loop_
_entity_poly.entity_id
_entity_poly.type
_entity_poly.pdbx_seq_one_letter_code
_entity_poly.pdbx_strand_id
1 'polypeptide(L)'
;SSTQNLSTSPILRRQNRIRTIYSSLAIEQNTLSLEQVTAVLSGKRVLAPPKDIAEVKNAYEIYDHLAELNPYSMDDLLLAHRTMMQGLVREAGEFRSGPVGVVDNKGNVLHFGTLPQYVPSLMEELIQWTESSSLPILIKSCVFHYEFEVIHPFSDGNGRIGRLWHTLLLSKWNPVFAWLPVESIIQDHQAEYYAAINQSNAQGEGTVFIEFMLGIIKEALTEAINEQPVAQSKEEVRWMKIAAFLRTNYIIQNVDVQNLLNVSPATASRVLHTLTKEGKLAKVRNGRYWAYKLA
;
A
#
# COMPACT_ATOMS: atom_id res chain seq x y z
N SER A 1 1.25 9.86 -21.73
CA SER A 1 2.48 9.60 -20.98
C SER A 1 2.28 8.35 -20.10
N SER A 2 3.34 7.61 -19.81
CA SER A 2 3.30 6.36 -19.02
C SER A 2 2.75 6.55 -17.61
N THR A 3 2.97 7.71 -16.99
CA THR A 3 2.40 8.05 -15.68
C THR A 3 0.88 8.24 -15.70
N GLN A 4 0.28 8.58 -16.84
CA GLN A 4 -1.18 8.61 -16.99
C GLN A 4 -1.79 7.20 -16.94
N ASN A 5 -1.05 6.17 -17.34
CA ASN A 5 -1.53 4.77 -17.26
C ASN A 5 -1.63 4.27 -15.81
N LEU A 6 -0.72 4.69 -14.91
CA LEU A 6 -0.80 4.38 -13.48
C LEU A 6 -2.09 4.93 -12.85
N SER A 7 -2.47 6.15 -13.22
CA SER A 7 -3.67 6.79 -12.68
C SER A 7 -4.98 6.31 -13.32
N THR A 8 -4.94 5.60 -14.45
CA THR A 8 -6.14 5.19 -15.20
C THR A 8 -6.36 3.68 -15.28
N SER A 9 -5.31 2.85 -15.13
CA SER A 9 -5.42 1.38 -15.20
C SER A 9 -5.75 0.74 -13.85
N PRO A 10 -6.95 0.19 -13.63
CA PRO A 10 -7.30 -0.48 -12.37
C PRO A 10 -6.44 -1.70 -12.07
N ILE A 11 -5.92 -2.39 -13.08
CA ILE A 11 -5.02 -3.55 -12.89
C ILE A 11 -3.68 -3.09 -12.34
N LEU A 12 -3.05 -2.09 -12.97
CA LEU A 12 -1.77 -1.56 -12.51
C LEU A 12 -1.88 -1.00 -11.09
N ARG A 13 -2.96 -0.27 -10.79
CA ARG A 13 -3.24 0.21 -9.43
C ARG A 13 -3.29 -0.94 -8.42
N ARG A 14 -4.02 -2.01 -8.74
CA ARG A 14 -4.11 -3.17 -7.86
C ARG A 14 -2.75 -3.86 -7.70
N GLN A 15 -2.01 -4.07 -8.78
CA GLN A 15 -0.69 -4.69 -8.73
C GLN A 15 0.29 -3.85 -7.90
N ASN A 16 0.34 -2.55 -8.14
CA ASN A 16 1.21 -1.66 -7.39
C ASN A 16 0.79 -1.53 -5.93
N ARG A 17 -0.51 -1.51 -5.62
CA ARG A 17 -0.99 -1.57 -4.23
C ARG A 17 -0.52 -2.84 -3.52
N ILE A 18 -0.59 -3.99 -4.17
CA ILE A 18 -0.12 -5.27 -3.62
C ILE A 18 1.40 -5.22 -3.41
N ARG A 19 2.17 -4.68 -4.37
CA ARG A 19 3.63 -4.48 -4.23
C ARG A 19 3.96 -3.57 -3.06
N THR A 20 3.33 -2.40 -2.96
CA THR A 20 3.47 -1.45 -1.85
C THR A 20 3.26 -2.13 -0.50
N ILE A 21 2.14 -2.84 -0.33
CA ILE A 21 1.81 -3.54 0.91
C ILE A 21 2.85 -4.61 1.21
N TYR A 22 3.15 -5.49 0.25
CA TYR A 22 4.16 -6.53 0.39
C TYR A 22 5.49 -5.93 0.85
N SER A 23 6.00 -4.92 0.14
CA SER A 23 7.31 -4.34 0.39
C SER A 23 7.37 -3.62 1.74
N SER A 24 6.34 -2.83 2.08
CA SER A 24 6.27 -2.15 3.37
C SER A 24 6.26 -3.14 4.54
N LEU A 25 5.60 -4.28 4.40
CA LEU A 25 5.58 -5.32 5.43
C LEU A 25 6.86 -6.16 5.44
N ALA A 26 7.46 -6.43 4.29
CA ALA A 26 8.72 -7.18 4.19
C ALA A 26 9.89 -6.42 4.83
N ILE A 27 9.92 -5.09 4.74
CA ILE A 27 10.88 -4.24 5.48
C ILE A 27 10.77 -4.50 6.99
N GLU A 28 9.57 -4.76 7.50
CA GLU A 28 9.29 -5.08 8.92
C GLU A 28 9.29 -6.60 9.19
N GLN A 29 9.94 -7.38 8.33
CA GLN A 29 10.15 -8.83 8.50
C GLN A 29 8.88 -9.69 8.43
N ASN A 30 7.80 -9.23 7.80
CA ASN A 30 6.68 -10.10 7.47
C ASN A 30 7.16 -11.22 6.52
N THR A 31 6.76 -12.45 6.78
CA THR A 31 7.32 -13.64 6.11
C THR A 31 6.58 -14.08 4.85
N LEU A 32 5.46 -13.42 4.51
CA LEU A 32 4.69 -13.80 3.34
C LEU A 32 5.39 -13.40 2.04
N SER A 33 5.36 -14.29 1.03
CA SER A 33 5.78 -13.94 -0.32
C SER A 33 4.74 -13.04 -1.02
N LEU A 34 5.15 -12.39 -2.11
CA LEU A 34 4.24 -11.57 -2.91
C LEU A 34 3.02 -12.36 -3.42
N GLU A 35 3.19 -13.64 -3.77
CA GLU A 35 2.11 -14.54 -4.17
C GLU A 35 1.16 -14.82 -3.01
N GLN A 36 1.70 -15.03 -1.80
CA GLN A 36 0.89 -15.25 -0.60
C GLN A 36 0.11 -14.00 -0.21
N VAL A 37 0.73 -12.81 -0.24
CA VAL A 37 0.03 -11.52 -0.05
C VAL A 37 -1.09 -11.35 -1.07
N THR A 38 -0.82 -11.63 -2.35
CA THR A 38 -1.83 -11.59 -3.42
C THR A 38 -2.98 -12.57 -3.15
N ALA A 39 -2.67 -13.77 -2.65
CA ALA A 39 -3.67 -14.78 -2.33
C ALA A 39 -4.55 -14.35 -1.15
N VAL A 40 -3.96 -13.81 -0.07
CA VAL A 40 -4.69 -13.25 1.10
C VAL A 40 -5.65 -12.16 0.64
N LEU A 41 -5.18 -11.20 -0.15
CA LEU A 41 -5.98 -10.08 -0.65
C LEU A 41 -7.03 -10.49 -1.70
N SER A 42 -6.90 -11.70 -2.25
CA SER A 42 -7.91 -12.32 -3.13
C SER A 42 -8.88 -13.22 -2.37
N GLY A 43 -8.85 -13.23 -1.03
CA GLY A 43 -9.74 -14.04 -0.19
C GLY A 43 -9.41 -15.54 -0.16
N LYS A 44 -8.22 -15.94 -0.66
CA LYS A 44 -7.79 -17.34 -0.66
C LYS A 44 -7.20 -17.71 0.71
N ARG A 45 -7.32 -18.99 1.08
CA ARG A 45 -6.64 -19.54 2.25
C ARG A 45 -5.13 -19.61 1.99
N VAL A 46 -4.35 -19.07 2.93
CA VAL A 46 -2.89 -19.13 2.94
C VAL A 46 -2.44 -19.77 4.25
N LEU A 47 -1.53 -20.70 4.18
CA LEU A 47 -0.89 -21.29 5.36
C LEU A 47 0.31 -20.41 5.74
N ALA A 48 0.13 -19.58 6.76
CA ALA A 48 1.15 -18.66 7.26
C ALA A 48 0.82 -18.26 8.72
N PRO A 49 1.75 -17.61 9.45
CA PRO A 49 1.46 -17.10 10.78
C PRO A 49 0.24 -16.18 10.79
N PRO A 50 -0.69 -16.34 11.73
CA PRO A 50 -1.89 -15.50 11.81
C PRO A 50 -1.57 -14.00 11.92
N LYS A 51 -0.47 -13.64 12.60
CA LYS A 51 0.04 -12.27 12.71
C LYS A 51 0.33 -11.70 11.32
N ASP A 52 1.09 -12.41 10.50
CA ASP A 52 1.51 -11.95 9.18
C ASP A 52 0.31 -11.74 8.24
N ILE A 53 -0.68 -12.63 8.32
CA ILE A 53 -1.95 -12.49 7.57
C ILE A 53 -2.74 -11.27 8.05
N ALA A 54 -2.77 -11.01 9.36
CA ALA A 54 -3.45 -9.85 9.93
C ALA A 54 -2.78 -8.54 9.47
N GLU A 55 -1.44 -8.48 9.48
CA GLU A 55 -0.68 -7.33 8.98
C GLU A 55 -1.02 -6.99 7.52
N VAL A 56 -1.12 -8.01 6.65
CA VAL A 56 -1.51 -7.80 5.25
C VAL A 56 -2.92 -7.22 5.12
N LYS A 57 -3.88 -7.73 5.87
CA LYS A 57 -5.27 -7.26 5.83
C LYS A 57 -5.39 -5.82 6.35
N ASN A 58 -4.75 -5.53 7.47
CA ASN A 58 -4.75 -4.21 8.09
C ASN A 58 -4.08 -3.17 7.17
N ALA A 59 -2.92 -3.52 6.60
CA ALA A 59 -2.25 -2.64 5.65
C ALA A 59 -3.13 -2.38 4.41
N TYR A 60 -3.77 -3.41 3.87
CA TYR A 60 -4.68 -3.23 2.73
C TYR A 60 -5.82 -2.26 3.06
N GLU A 61 -6.44 -2.42 4.22
CA GLU A 61 -7.56 -1.59 4.67
C GLU A 61 -7.16 -0.10 4.72
N ILE A 62 -6.07 0.23 5.37
CA ILE A 62 -5.66 1.64 5.49
C ILE A 62 -5.15 2.22 4.16
N TYR A 63 -4.45 1.44 3.33
CA TYR A 63 -4.03 1.91 2.01
C TYR A 63 -5.21 2.08 1.05
N ASP A 64 -6.30 1.32 1.19
CA ASP A 64 -7.50 1.47 0.36
C ASP A 64 -8.22 2.78 0.69
N HIS A 65 -8.18 3.22 1.95
CA HIS A 65 -8.73 4.49 2.44
C HIS A 65 -7.73 5.67 2.42
N LEU A 66 -6.53 5.50 1.84
CA LEU A 66 -5.48 6.52 1.82
C LEU A 66 -5.97 7.90 1.34
N ALA A 67 -6.84 7.94 0.33
CA ALA A 67 -7.35 9.19 -0.24
C ALA A 67 -8.26 9.97 0.71
N GLU A 68 -8.86 9.32 1.70
CA GLU A 68 -9.78 9.90 2.67
C GLU A 68 -9.05 10.59 3.82
N LEU A 69 -7.79 10.18 4.09
CA LEU A 69 -6.99 10.72 5.17
C LEU A 69 -6.53 12.15 4.87
N ASN A 70 -6.50 12.98 5.93
CA ASN A 70 -5.88 14.29 5.92
C ASN A 70 -4.46 14.20 6.52
N PRO A 71 -3.38 14.47 5.76
CA PRO A 71 -2.01 14.36 6.25
C PRO A 71 -1.66 15.35 7.38
N TYR A 72 -2.49 16.33 7.62
CA TYR A 72 -2.32 17.36 8.66
C TYR A 72 -3.24 17.15 9.87
N SER A 73 -3.89 15.99 9.97
CA SER A 73 -4.77 15.61 11.07
C SER A 73 -4.10 14.60 11.99
N MET A 74 -3.97 14.96 13.27
CA MET A 74 -3.51 14.04 14.30
C MET A 74 -4.47 12.86 14.48
N ASP A 75 -5.78 13.12 14.43
CA ASP A 75 -6.80 12.07 14.56
C ASP A 75 -6.69 11.05 13.43
N ASP A 76 -6.41 11.50 12.21
CA ASP A 76 -6.23 10.61 11.06
C ASP A 76 -4.93 9.80 11.17
N LEU A 77 -3.86 10.39 11.72
CA LEU A 77 -2.63 9.67 12.02
C LEU A 77 -2.87 8.54 13.04
N LEU A 78 -3.56 8.85 14.13
CA LEU A 78 -3.91 7.87 15.14
C LEU A 78 -4.89 6.80 14.62
N LEU A 79 -5.85 7.20 13.76
CA LEU A 79 -6.74 6.27 13.07
C LEU A 79 -5.97 5.34 12.14
N ALA A 80 -5.04 5.88 11.36
CA ALA A 80 -4.19 5.09 10.46
C ALA A 80 -3.37 4.05 11.24
N HIS A 81 -2.76 4.46 12.36
CA HIS A 81 -2.03 3.54 13.22
C HIS A 81 -2.96 2.48 13.84
N ARG A 82 -4.13 2.89 14.34
CA ARG A 82 -5.13 1.95 14.88
C ARG A 82 -5.50 0.89 13.87
N THR A 83 -5.80 1.27 12.63
CA THR A 83 -6.16 0.35 11.56
C THR A 83 -4.99 -0.56 11.17
N MET A 84 -3.80 0.02 10.98
CA MET A 84 -2.59 -0.73 10.61
C MET A 84 -2.20 -1.78 11.66
N MET A 85 -2.36 -1.44 12.95
CA MET A 85 -1.91 -2.26 14.07
C MET A 85 -3.02 -2.98 14.82
N GLN A 86 -4.23 -3.00 14.27
CA GLN A 86 -5.41 -3.64 14.89
C GLN A 86 -5.14 -5.12 15.19
N GLY A 87 -5.28 -5.50 16.47
CA GLY A 87 -5.06 -6.88 16.92
C GLY A 87 -3.60 -7.32 16.94
N LEU A 88 -2.65 -6.45 16.62
CA LEU A 88 -1.21 -6.73 16.63
C LEU A 88 -0.52 -6.17 17.88
N VAL A 89 -0.97 -5.00 18.34
CA VAL A 89 -0.46 -4.34 19.55
C VAL A 89 -1.62 -3.90 20.45
N ARG A 90 -1.33 -3.71 21.73
CA ARG A 90 -2.33 -3.29 22.71
C ARG A 90 -2.70 -1.81 22.55
N GLU A 91 -1.72 -0.95 22.26
CA GLU A 91 -1.84 0.51 22.19
C GLU A 91 -2.08 0.97 20.73
N ALA A 92 -2.92 0.24 19.97
CA ALA A 92 -3.21 0.60 18.59
C ALA A 92 -4.00 1.93 18.51
N GLY A 93 -3.42 2.93 17.85
CA GLY A 93 -4.01 4.27 17.72
C GLY A 93 -3.73 5.19 18.91
N GLU A 94 -2.75 4.85 19.73
CA GLU A 94 -2.31 5.67 20.86
C GLU A 94 -0.79 5.84 20.81
N PHE A 95 -0.30 7.00 21.23
CA PHE A 95 1.12 7.20 21.42
C PHE A 95 1.63 6.32 22.57
N ARG A 96 2.85 5.84 22.43
CA ARG A 96 3.47 5.00 23.44
C ARG A 96 3.61 5.70 24.79
N SER A 97 3.39 4.97 25.84
CA SER A 97 3.58 5.40 27.24
C SER A 97 4.96 5.03 27.78
N GLY A 98 5.66 4.09 27.14
CA GLY A 98 6.98 3.59 27.53
C GLY A 98 8.14 4.06 26.63
N PRO A 99 9.39 3.91 27.13
CA PRO A 99 10.56 4.13 26.29
C PRO A 99 10.65 3.07 25.18
N VAL A 100 11.17 3.45 24.02
CA VAL A 100 11.47 2.54 22.91
C VAL A 100 12.91 2.72 22.47
N GLY A 101 13.53 1.65 21.96
CA GLY A 101 14.80 1.67 21.28
C GLY A 101 14.66 1.01 19.92
N VAL A 102 15.20 1.64 18.90
CA VAL A 102 15.38 1.01 17.60
C VAL A 102 16.62 0.13 17.71
N VAL A 103 16.48 -1.16 17.44
CA VAL A 103 17.58 -2.13 17.53
C VAL A 103 17.90 -2.69 16.14
N ASP A 104 19.18 -2.99 15.90
CA ASP A 104 19.59 -3.71 14.70
C ASP A 104 19.23 -5.22 14.81
N ASN A 105 19.46 -5.95 13.71
CA ASN A 105 19.22 -7.40 13.65
C ASN A 105 20.10 -8.22 14.63
N LYS A 106 21.09 -7.57 15.29
CA LYS A 106 21.97 -8.17 16.30
C LYS A 106 21.56 -7.79 17.73
N GLY A 107 20.50 -6.98 17.89
CA GLY A 107 20.04 -6.51 19.18
C GLY A 107 20.79 -5.29 19.74
N ASN A 108 21.67 -4.65 18.95
CA ASN A 108 22.32 -3.41 19.36
C ASN A 108 21.33 -2.25 19.24
N VAL A 109 21.26 -1.41 20.26
CA VAL A 109 20.42 -0.20 20.21
C VAL A 109 21.07 0.81 19.26
N LEU A 110 20.37 1.10 18.16
CA LEU A 110 20.79 2.08 17.15
C LEU A 110 20.38 3.49 17.55
N HIS A 111 19.20 3.62 18.12
CA HIS A 111 18.64 4.90 18.54
C HIS A 111 17.66 4.68 19.70
N PHE A 112 17.67 5.60 20.67
CA PHE A 112 16.61 5.70 21.67
C PHE A 112 15.59 6.70 21.16
N GLY A 113 14.36 6.28 21.02
CA GLY A 113 13.26 7.18 20.71
C GLY A 113 13.14 8.29 21.76
N THR A 114 12.54 9.38 21.37
CA THR A 114 12.23 10.51 22.25
C THR A 114 11.54 10.03 23.53
N LEU A 115 11.76 10.73 24.66
CA LEU A 115 11.05 10.41 25.91
C LEU A 115 9.53 10.49 25.71
N PRO A 116 8.74 9.52 26.20
CA PRO A 116 7.31 9.40 25.90
C PRO A 116 6.51 10.66 26.20
N GLN A 117 6.87 11.38 27.24
CA GLN A 117 6.20 12.62 27.65
C GLN A 117 6.27 13.77 26.63
N TYR A 118 7.25 13.75 25.72
CA TYR A 118 7.43 14.76 24.68
C TYR A 118 6.83 14.34 23.34
N VAL A 119 6.46 13.08 23.18
CA VAL A 119 5.94 12.56 21.91
C VAL A 119 4.71 13.33 21.41
N PRO A 120 3.67 13.60 22.24
CA PRO A 120 2.49 14.32 21.75
C PRO A 120 2.82 15.72 21.21
N SER A 121 3.63 16.50 21.95
CA SER A 121 3.99 17.87 21.55
C SER A 121 4.86 17.90 20.31
N LEU A 122 5.84 16.98 20.18
CA LEU A 122 6.70 16.90 19.00
C LEU A 122 5.92 16.45 17.76
N MET A 123 4.96 15.54 17.91
CA MET A 123 4.09 15.14 16.80
C MET A 123 3.17 16.28 16.36
N GLU A 124 2.65 17.07 17.30
CA GLU A 124 1.84 18.27 17.00
C GLU A 124 2.67 19.31 16.24
N GLU A 125 3.89 19.59 16.71
CA GLU A 125 4.84 20.50 16.06
C GLU A 125 5.21 19.99 14.65
N LEU A 126 5.47 18.70 14.46
CA LEU A 126 5.79 18.11 13.17
C LEU A 126 4.63 18.25 12.17
N ILE A 127 3.40 17.96 12.59
CA ILE A 127 2.21 18.12 11.75
C ILE A 127 2.00 19.60 11.37
N GLN A 128 2.08 20.49 12.34
CA GLN A 128 1.93 21.94 12.11
C GLN A 128 3.01 22.49 11.18
N TRP A 129 4.27 22.07 11.38
CA TRP A 129 5.36 22.42 10.46
C TRP A 129 5.11 21.90 9.05
N THR A 130 4.65 20.66 8.94
CA THR A 130 4.36 20.04 7.64
C THR A 130 3.26 20.77 6.88
N GLU A 131 2.24 21.26 7.57
CA GLU A 131 1.15 22.05 6.99
C GLU A 131 1.65 23.44 6.55
N SER A 132 2.32 24.16 7.44
CA SER A 132 2.69 25.57 7.26
C SER A 132 3.95 25.81 6.41
N SER A 133 4.82 24.81 6.28
CA SER A 133 6.10 24.96 5.58
C SER A 133 5.93 25.26 4.10
N SER A 134 6.71 26.21 3.58
CA SER A 134 6.77 26.57 2.17
C SER A 134 7.72 25.69 1.33
N LEU A 135 8.39 24.71 1.93
CA LEU A 135 9.27 23.81 1.22
C LEU A 135 8.52 22.99 0.15
N PRO A 136 9.19 22.63 -0.96
CA PRO A 136 8.61 21.72 -1.95
C PRO A 136 8.15 20.41 -1.29
N ILE A 137 7.00 19.91 -1.72
CA ILE A 137 6.37 18.74 -1.09
C ILE A 137 7.27 17.48 -1.09
N LEU A 138 8.11 17.31 -2.12
CA LEU A 138 9.08 16.21 -2.18
C LEU A 138 10.07 16.26 -1.01
N ILE A 139 10.57 17.45 -0.66
CA ILE A 139 11.46 17.64 0.49
C ILE A 139 10.66 17.51 1.78
N LYS A 140 9.51 18.16 1.85
CA LYS A 140 8.64 18.18 3.03
C LYS A 140 8.21 16.77 3.46
N SER A 141 7.86 15.90 2.52
CA SER A 141 7.50 14.51 2.81
C SER A 141 8.67 13.68 3.32
N CYS A 142 9.90 13.94 2.82
CA CYS A 142 11.10 13.28 3.31
C CYS A 142 11.49 13.76 4.72
N VAL A 143 11.37 15.06 5.00
CA VAL A 143 11.61 15.61 6.34
C VAL A 143 10.60 15.04 7.33
N PHE A 144 9.31 15.03 6.98
CA PHE A 144 8.28 14.41 7.83
C PHE A 144 8.62 12.95 8.14
N HIS A 145 8.99 12.17 7.13
CA HIS A 145 9.33 10.75 7.31
C HIS A 145 10.52 10.57 8.26
N TYR A 146 11.59 11.36 8.08
CA TYR A 146 12.77 11.32 8.94
C TYR A 146 12.44 11.68 10.39
N GLU A 147 11.80 12.83 10.62
CA GLU A 147 11.45 13.30 11.96
C GLU A 147 10.48 12.33 12.67
N PHE A 148 9.54 11.75 11.92
CA PHE A 148 8.64 10.73 12.43
C PHE A 148 9.39 9.49 12.94
N GLU A 149 10.40 9.02 12.19
CA GLU A 149 11.26 7.90 12.60
C GLU A 149 12.12 8.25 13.82
N VAL A 150 12.58 9.52 13.93
CA VAL A 150 13.36 10.01 15.09
C VAL A 150 12.48 10.11 16.35
N ILE A 151 11.29 10.69 16.23
CA ILE A 151 10.33 10.79 17.35
C ILE A 151 9.89 9.39 17.80
N HIS A 152 9.65 8.51 16.85
CA HIS A 152 9.23 7.12 17.05
C HIS A 152 8.00 7.02 17.96
N PRO A 153 6.85 7.59 17.53
CA PRO A 153 5.73 7.91 18.43
C PRO A 153 4.95 6.69 18.96
N PHE A 154 5.08 5.52 18.35
CA PHE A 154 4.30 4.34 18.70
C PHE A 154 5.19 3.22 19.29
N SER A 155 4.57 2.29 20.00
CA SER A 155 5.27 1.12 20.55
C SER A 155 5.73 0.13 19.48
N ASP A 156 5.01 0.05 18.35
CA ASP A 156 5.33 -0.72 17.13
C ASP A 156 4.61 -0.07 15.94
N GLY A 157 5.04 -0.35 14.71
CA GLY A 157 4.39 0.13 13.49
C GLY A 157 4.86 1.49 12.99
N ASN A 158 5.89 2.10 13.60
CA ASN A 158 6.40 3.41 13.18
C ASN A 158 6.83 3.40 11.71
N GLY A 159 7.69 2.48 11.29
CA GLY A 159 8.14 2.40 9.90
C GLY A 159 7.00 2.25 8.89
N ARG A 160 5.98 1.43 9.21
CA ARG A 160 4.79 1.26 8.35
C ARG A 160 3.98 2.55 8.23
N ILE A 161 3.80 3.28 9.31
CA ILE A 161 3.07 4.56 9.32
C ILE A 161 3.91 5.67 8.68
N GLY A 162 5.20 5.75 8.95
CA GLY A 162 6.11 6.73 8.32
C GLY A 162 6.08 6.63 6.79
N ARG A 163 6.18 5.42 6.24
CA ARG A 163 6.07 5.17 4.80
C ARG A 163 4.68 5.47 4.24
N LEU A 164 3.63 5.06 4.95
CA LEU A 164 2.23 5.40 4.58
C LEU A 164 2.03 6.92 4.51
N TRP A 165 2.52 7.65 5.52
CA TRP A 165 2.36 9.11 5.60
C TRP A 165 3.17 9.86 4.55
N HIS A 166 4.38 9.37 4.27
CA HIS A 166 5.18 9.85 3.14
C HIS A 166 4.40 9.73 1.81
N THR A 167 3.84 8.55 1.55
CA THR A 167 3.00 8.30 0.36
C THR A 167 1.74 9.16 0.38
N LEU A 168 1.09 9.35 1.52
CA LEU A 168 -0.08 10.21 1.68
C LEU A 168 0.23 11.65 1.31
N LEU A 169 1.28 12.26 1.88
CA LEU A 169 1.71 13.63 1.59
C LEU A 169 1.96 13.83 0.09
N LEU A 170 2.70 12.93 -0.53
CA LEU A 170 2.98 12.97 -1.96
C LEU A 170 1.72 12.82 -2.81
N SER A 171 0.79 11.93 -2.40
CA SER A 171 -0.45 11.66 -3.14
C SER A 171 -1.44 12.83 -3.14
N LYS A 172 -1.45 13.64 -2.08
CA LYS A 172 -2.26 14.87 -2.01
C LYS A 172 -1.75 15.94 -2.98
N TRP A 173 -0.46 15.96 -3.25
CA TRP A 173 0.12 16.84 -4.26
C TRP A 173 -0.08 16.31 -5.68
N ASN A 174 0.21 15.03 -5.90
CA ASN A 174 -0.01 14.39 -7.20
C ASN A 174 -0.55 12.96 -7.01
N PRO A 175 -1.79 12.68 -7.46
CA PRO A 175 -2.45 11.39 -7.26
C PRO A 175 -1.68 10.17 -7.80
N VAL A 176 -0.69 10.34 -8.67
CA VAL A 176 0.14 9.23 -9.18
C VAL A 176 0.89 8.54 -8.04
N PHE A 177 1.31 9.29 -7.02
CA PHE A 177 2.06 8.75 -5.89
C PHE A 177 1.24 7.77 -5.03
N ALA A 178 -0.08 7.86 -5.04
CA ALA A 178 -0.92 6.86 -4.38
C ALA A 178 -0.76 5.44 -4.99
N TRP A 179 -0.20 5.35 -6.19
CA TRP A 179 -0.06 4.11 -6.97
C TRP A 179 1.39 3.80 -7.36
N LEU A 180 2.33 4.64 -6.96
CA LEU A 180 3.75 4.43 -7.20
C LEU A 180 4.31 3.57 -6.05
N PRO A 181 4.87 2.38 -6.32
CA PRO A 181 5.35 1.48 -5.26
C PRO A 181 6.73 1.91 -4.73
N VAL A 182 6.80 3.09 -4.11
CA VAL A 182 8.04 3.65 -3.53
C VAL A 182 8.63 2.70 -2.50
N GLU A 183 7.78 2.01 -1.74
CA GLU A 183 8.17 1.04 -0.73
C GLU A 183 8.92 -0.17 -1.33
N SER A 184 8.67 -0.52 -2.60
CA SER A 184 9.42 -1.59 -3.28
C SER A 184 10.87 -1.19 -3.50
N ILE A 185 11.11 0.06 -3.91
CA ILE A 185 12.47 0.57 -4.08
C ILE A 185 13.18 0.71 -2.73
N ILE A 186 12.46 1.14 -1.67
CA ILE A 186 13.02 1.16 -0.31
C ILE A 186 13.42 -0.26 0.13
N GLN A 187 12.60 -1.27 -0.16
CA GLN A 187 12.90 -2.67 0.16
C GLN A 187 14.15 -3.16 -0.56
N ASP A 188 14.29 -2.85 -1.85
CA ASP A 188 15.46 -3.23 -2.65
C ASP A 188 16.74 -2.57 -2.14
N HIS A 189 16.66 -1.37 -1.53
CA HIS A 189 17.73 -0.60 -0.92
C HIS A 189 17.63 -0.54 0.62
N GLN A 190 17.11 -1.62 1.25
CA GLN A 190 16.81 -1.61 2.70
C GLN A 190 18.03 -1.31 3.58
N ALA A 191 19.20 -1.83 3.22
CA ALA A 191 20.44 -1.59 3.97
C ALA A 191 20.86 -0.11 3.93
N GLU A 192 20.75 0.50 2.75
CA GLU A 192 21.05 1.93 2.52
C GLU A 192 20.02 2.82 3.20
N TYR A 193 18.74 2.40 3.24
CA TYR A 193 17.68 3.11 3.95
C TYR A 193 17.99 3.24 5.45
N TYR A 194 18.34 2.15 6.11
CA TYR A 194 18.73 2.20 7.52
C TYR A 194 20.08 2.90 7.74
N ALA A 195 21.03 2.77 6.80
CA ALA A 195 22.29 3.50 6.87
C ALA A 195 22.07 5.01 6.79
N ALA A 196 21.18 5.49 5.93
CA ALA A 196 20.85 6.90 5.78
C ALA A 196 20.18 7.46 7.06
N ILE A 197 19.26 6.72 7.70
CA ILE A 197 18.68 7.10 9.01
C ILE A 197 19.77 7.21 10.06
N ASN A 198 20.62 6.18 10.19
CA ASN A 198 21.67 6.13 11.21
C ASN A 198 22.70 7.24 11.02
N GLN A 199 23.12 7.52 9.78
CA GLN A 199 24.06 8.58 9.47
C GLN A 199 23.46 9.95 9.77
N SER A 200 22.21 10.18 9.39
CA SER A 200 21.48 11.42 9.72
C SER A 200 21.38 11.63 11.23
N ASN A 201 21.04 10.58 11.99
CA ASN A 201 21.00 10.63 13.44
C ASN A 201 22.37 10.97 14.06
N ALA A 202 23.45 10.38 13.53
CA ALA A 202 24.81 10.64 14.02
C ALA A 202 25.29 12.07 13.72
N GLN A 203 24.81 12.68 12.64
CA GLN A 203 25.14 14.05 12.25
C GLN A 203 24.20 15.09 12.92
N GLY A 204 23.07 14.66 13.47
CA GLY A 204 22.04 15.54 14.04
C GLY A 204 21.30 16.35 12.96
N GLU A 205 21.28 15.87 11.71
CA GLU A 205 20.57 16.51 10.60
C GLU A 205 20.04 15.50 9.59
N GLY A 206 18.89 15.79 8.97
CA GLY A 206 18.18 14.86 8.07
C GLY A 206 18.66 14.84 6.63
N THR A 207 19.72 15.60 6.25
CA THR A 207 20.11 15.81 4.83
C THR A 207 20.38 14.50 4.11
N VAL A 208 21.16 13.58 4.72
CA VAL A 208 21.54 12.30 4.11
C VAL A 208 20.30 11.45 3.83
N PHE A 209 19.36 11.40 4.77
CA PHE A 209 18.10 10.67 4.58
C PHE A 209 17.21 11.31 3.50
N ILE A 210 17.13 12.64 3.47
CA ILE A 210 16.35 13.37 2.46
C ILE A 210 16.91 13.11 1.06
N GLU A 211 18.22 13.19 0.87
CA GLU A 211 18.87 12.91 -0.42
C GLU A 211 18.65 11.46 -0.86
N PHE A 212 18.77 10.50 0.06
CA PHE A 212 18.47 9.11 -0.20
C PHE A 212 17.02 8.93 -0.67
N MET A 213 16.04 9.47 0.06
CA MET A 213 14.62 9.34 -0.27
C MET A 213 14.26 10.02 -1.59
N LEU A 214 14.87 11.15 -1.93
CA LEU A 214 14.71 11.79 -3.24
C LEU A 214 15.26 10.89 -4.37
N GLY A 215 16.36 10.18 -4.11
CA GLY A 215 16.89 9.13 -5.00
C GLY A 215 15.89 8.01 -5.23
N ILE A 216 15.31 7.47 -4.17
CA ILE A 216 14.26 6.43 -4.19
C ILE A 216 13.03 6.88 -5.00
N ILE A 217 12.53 8.09 -4.75
CA ILE A 217 11.39 8.65 -5.50
C ILE A 217 11.72 8.76 -6.99
N LYS A 218 12.92 9.25 -7.32
CA LYS A 218 13.38 9.37 -8.72
C LYS A 218 13.45 8.01 -9.41
N GLU A 219 13.96 6.99 -8.71
CA GLU A 219 14.06 5.62 -9.23
C GLU A 219 12.66 5.03 -9.47
N ALA A 220 11.76 5.11 -8.50
CA ALA A 220 10.37 4.66 -8.63
C ALA A 220 9.64 5.32 -9.80
N LEU A 221 9.83 6.63 -10.00
CA LEU A 221 9.27 7.35 -11.15
C LEU A 221 9.89 6.90 -12.47
N THR A 222 11.19 6.63 -12.49
CA THR A 222 11.91 6.17 -13.68
C THR A 222 11.45 4.78 -14.09
N GLU A 223 11.30 3.87 -13.15
CA GLU A 223 10.73 2.54 -13.39
C GLU A 223 9.31 2.63 -13.94
N ALA A 224 8.44 3.42 -13.29
CA ALA A 224 7.07 3.61 -13.73
C ALA A 224 6.94 4.22 -15.14
N ILE A 225 7.92 5.04 -15.56
CA ILE A 225 7.99 5.59 -16.93
C ILE A 225 8.45 4.51 -17.92
N ASN A 226 9.39 3.67 -17.52
CA ASN A 226 9.97 2.62 -18.34
C ASN A 226 9.12 1.35 -18.39
N GLU A 227 8.31 1.10 -17.36
CA GLU A 227 7.32 0.01 -17.39
C GLU A 227 6.38 0.26 -18.58
N GLN A 228 6.61 -0.45 -19.69
CA GLN A 228 5.63 -0.50 -20.75
C GLN A 228 4.36 -1.11 -20.15
N PRO A 229 3.17 -0.58 -20.50
CA PRO A 229 1.95 -1.23 -20.08
C PRO A 229 2.05 -2.69 -20.51
N VAL A 230 2.09 -3.60 -19.56
CA VAL A 230 1.93 -5.03 -19.85
C VAL A 230 0.68 -5.10 -20.72
N ALA A 231 0.85 -5.46 -21.98
CA ALA A 231 -0.27 -5.56 -22.92
C ALA A 231 -1.25 -6.53 -22.28
N GLN A 232 -2.30 -5.95 -21.69
CA GLN A 232 -3.33 -6.76 -21.02
C GLN A 232 -3.84 -7.74 -22.06
N SER A 233 -3.77 -9.01 -21.76
CA SER A 233 -4.36 -10.01 -22.64
C SER A 233 -5.84 -9.65 -22.83
N LYS A 234 -6.36 -9.85 -24.03
CA LYS A 234 -7.81 -9.61 -24.29
C LYS A 234 -8.69 -10.35 -23.26
N GLU A 235 -8.19 -11.45 -22.72
CA GLU A 235 -8.81 -12.27 -21.68
C GLU A 235 -8.89 -11.53 -20.33
N GLU A 236 -7.82 -10.90 -19.90
CA GLU A 236 -7.79 -10.11 -18.63
C GLU A 236 -8.73 -8.92 -18.67
N VAL A 237 -8.72 -8.16 -19.76
CA VAL A 237 -9.66 -7.04 -19.94
C VAL A 237 -11.11 -7.50 -19.91
N ARG A 238 -11.42 -8.63 -20.56
CA ARG A 238 -12.76 -9.25 -20.54
C ARG A 238 -13.17 -9.66 -19.14
N TRP A 239 -12.26 -10.33 -18.42
CA TRP A 239 -12.52 -10.75 -17.03
C TRP A 239 -12.82 -9.56 -16.13
N MET A 240 -12.03 -8.49 -16.21
CA MET A 240 -12.27 -7.30 -15.37
C MET A 240 -13.63 -6.68 -15.58
N LYS A 241 -14.07 -6.54 -16.83
CA LYS A 241 -15.41 -6.02 -17.14
C LYS A 241 -16.51 -6.92 -16.57
N ILE A 242 -16.37 -8.24 -16.71
CA ILE A 242 -17.32 -9.22 -16.18
C ILE A 242 -17.32 -9.21 -14.65
N ALA A 243 -16.17 -9.16 -14.00
CA ALA A 243 -16.05 -9.10 -12.55
C ALA A 243 -16.63 -7.79 -11.98
N ALA A 244 -16.43 -6.65 -12.66
CA ALA A 244 -17.04 -5.38 -12.29
C ALA A 244 -18.56 -5.42 -12.40
N PHE A 245 -19.10 -6.02 -13.45
CA PHE A 245 -20.54 -6.22 -13.63
C PHE A 245 -21.12 -7.10 -12.50
N LEU A 246 -20.44 -8.17 -12.13
CA LEU A 246 -20.88 -9.11 -11.09
C LEU A 246 -20.76 -8.55 -9.65
N ARG A 247 -20.08 -7.42 -9.44
CA ARG A 247 -20.09 -6.72 -8.15
C ARG A 247 -21.43 -6.01 -7.89
N THR A 248 -22.11 -5.59 -8.95
CA THR A 248 -23.40 -4.91 -8.88
C THR A 248 -24.58 -5.81 -9.24
N ASN A 249 -24.31 -6.94 -9.91
CA ASN A 249 -25.31 -7.89 -10.38
C ASN A 249 -24.95 -9.31 -9.91
N TYR A 250 -25.86 -9.99 -9.27
CA TYR A 250 -25.60 -11.31 -8.69
C TYR A 250 -25.23 -12.39 -9.72
N ILE A 251 -25.75 -12.26 -10.94
CA ILE A 251 -25.50 -13.21 -12.05
C ILE A 251 -25.24 -12.46 -13.36
N ILE A 252 -24.58 -13.14 -14.30
CA ILE A 252 -24.39 -12.67 -15.67
C ILE A 252 -24.79 -13.78 -16.66
N GLN A 253 -25.45 -13.39 -17.74
CA GLN A 253 -25.86 -14.29 -18.82
C GLN A 253 -25.07 -14.01 -20.10
N ASN A 254 -25.21 -14.88 -21.11
CA ASN A 254 -24.52 -14.70 -22.39
C ASN A 254 -24.85 -13.36 -23.06
N VAL A 255 -26.10 -12.91 -23.00
CA VAL A 255 -26.55 -11.64 -23.57
C VAL A 255 -25.88 -10.44 -22.87
N ASP A 256 -25.70 -10.53 -21.55
CA ASP A 256 -25.02 -9.46 -20.80
C ASP A 256 -23.56 -9.35 -21.21
N VAL A 257 -22.88 -10.50 -21.41
CA VAL A 257 -21.48 -10.53 -21.88
C VAL A 257 -21.37 -10.00 -23.31
N GLN A 258 -22.33 -10.29 -24.19
CA GLN A 258 -22.36 -9.70 -25.53
C GLN A 258 -22.37 -8.18 -25.46
N ASN A 259 -23.29 -7.62 -24.70
CA ASN A 259 -23.45 -6.17 -24.54
C ASN A 259 -22.23 -5.53 -23.85
N LEU A 260 -21.75 -6.14 -22.76
CA LEU A 260 -20.63 -5.63 -21.95
C LEU A 260 -19.30 -5.58 -22.71
N LEU A 261 -19.06 -6.61 -23.54
CA LEU A 261 -17.80 -6.78 -24.26
C LEU A 261 -17.90 -6.40 -25.76
N ASN A 262 -19.09 -6.08 -26.24
CA ASN A 262 -19.38 -5.87 -27.66
C ASN A 262 -18.88 -7.02 -28.54
N VAL A 263 -19.32 -8.25 -28.25
CA VAL A 263 -18.88 -9.48 -28.92
C VAL A 263 -20.05 -10.32 -29.39
N SER A 264 -19.79 -11.23 -30.33
CA SER A 264 -20.80 -12.18 -30.82
C SER A 264 -21.24 -13.18 -29.74
N PRO A 265 -22.44 -13.79 -29.85
CA PRO A 265 -22.95 -14.81 -28.92
C PRO A 265 -21.98 -16.00 -28.74
N ALA A 266 -21.32 -16.42 -29.82
CA ALA A 266 -20.33 -17.50 -29.81
C ALA A 266 -19.08 -17.13 -29.01
N THR A 267 -18.60 -15.88 -29.15
CA THR A 267 -17.46 -15.35 -28.40
C THR A 267 -17.81 -15.19 -26.90
N ALA A 268 -19.01 -14.69 -26.58
CA ALA A 268 -19.50 -14.58 -25.20
C ALA A 268 -19.56 -15.96 -24.52
N SER A 269 -20.09 -16.98 -25.21
CA SER A 269 -20.12 -18.37 -24.72
C SER A 269 -18.73 -18.92 -24.45
N ARG A 270 -17.75 -18.65 -25.33
CA ARG A 270 -16.36 -19.08 -25.15
C ARG A 270 -15.72 -18.43 -23.94
N VAL A 271 -15.91 -17.12 -23.77
CA VAL A 271 -15.40 -16.38 -22.60
C VAL A 271 -15.97 -16.94 -21.30
N LEU A 272 -17.28 -17.13 -21.21
CA LEU A 272 -17.92 -17.70 -20.02
C LEU A 272 -17.44 -19.11 -19.71
N HIS A 273 -17.24 -19.93 -20.76
CA HIS A 273 -16.71 -21.30 -20.61
C HIS A 273 -15.26 -21.29 -20.07
N THR A 274 -14.38 -20.46 -20.66
CA THR A 274 -13.00 -20.32 -20.20
C THR A 274 -12.93 -19.88 -18.75
N LEU A 275 -13.66 -18.82 -18.37
CA LEU A 275 -13.68 -18.31 -17.00
C LEU A 275 -14.25 -19.34 -15.99
N THR A 276 -15.18 -20.19 -16.43
CA THR A 276 -15.68 -21.29 -15.59
C THR A 276 -14.63 -22.37 -15.43
N LYS A 277 -13.90 -22.72 -16.49
CA LYS A 277 -12.80 -23.70 -16.43
C LYS A 277 -11.65 -23.21 -15.54
N GLU A 278 -11.39 -21.91 -15.53
CA GLU A 278 -10.40 -21.25 -14.65
C GLU A 278 -10.85 -21.11 -13.20
N GLY A 279 -12.08 -21.54 -12.85
CA GLY A 279 -12.63 -21.42 -11.50
C GLY A 279 -12.99 -20.00 -11.09
N LYS A 280 -13.04 -19.04 -12.03
CA LYS A 280 -13.45 -17.64 -11.78
C LYS A 280 -14.96 -17.47 -11.74
N LEU A 281 -15.70 -18.33 -12.47
CA LEU A 281 -17.15 -18.33 -12.52
C LEU A 281 -17.70 -19.71 -12.20
N ALA A 282 -18.84 -19.72 -11.49
CA ALA A 282 -19.67 -20.89 -11.28
C ALA A 282 -20.94 -20.81 -12.15
N LYS A 283 -21.24 -21.89 -12.88
CA LYS A 283 -22.42 -22.00 -13.72
C LYS A 283 -23.64 -22.33 -12.87
N VAL A 284 -24.72 -21.55 -13.01
CA VAL A 284 -25.96 -21.73 -12.24
C VAL A 284 -27.19 -21.71 -13.15
N ARG A 285 -28.31 -22.26 -12.68
CA ARG A 285 -29.59 -22.17 -13.38
C ARG A 285 -30.34 -20.89 -12.98
N ASN A 286 -30.82 -20.15 -13.97
CA ASN A 286 -31.74 -19.02 -13.79
C ASN A 286 -32.98 -19.26 -14.67
N GLY A 287 -33.98 -19.92 -14.09
CA GLY A 287 -35.14 -20.37 -14.82
C GLY A 287 -34.80 -21.37 -15.94
N ARG A 288 -35.18 -21.06 -17.18
CA ARG A 288 -34.90 -21.87 -18.37
C ARG A 288 -33.51 -21.67 -18.95
N TYR A 289 -32.75 -20.63 -18.49
CA TYR A 289 -31.47 -20.22 -19.04
C TYR A 289 -30.31 -20.55 -18.12
N TRP A 290 -29.13 -20.64 -18.69
CA TRP A 290 -27.88 -20.71 -17.94
C TRP A 290 -27.40 -19.30 -17.58
N ALA A 291 -26.98 -19.13 -16.36
CA ALA A 291 -26.30 -17.93 -15.87
C ALA A 291 -25.01 -18.30 -15.15
N TYR A 292 -24.20 -17.32 -14.84
CA TYR A 292 -22.91 -17.48 -14.17
C TYR A 292 -22.81 -16.47 -13.03
N LYS A 293 -22.17 -16.87 -11.94
CA LYS A 293 -21.86 -16.01 -10.80
C LYS A 293 -20.38 -16.14 -10.45
N LEU A 294 -19.86 -15.29 -9.59
CA LEU A 294 -18.53 -15.46 -9.04
C LEU A 294 -18.44 -16.83 -8.33
N ALA A 295 -17.34 -17.56 -8.55
CA ALA A 295 -17.10 -18.90 -8.00
C ALA A 295 -16.80 -18.86 -6.50
#